data_e11a53fd275b2de7a5ff0ec11ba4906d
#
_entry.id   e11a53fd275b2de7a5ff0ec11ba4906d
#
_cell.length_a   1.000
_cell.length_b   1.000
_cell.length_c   1.000
_cell.angle_alpha   90.00
_cell.angle_beta   90.00
_cell.angle_gamma   90.00
#
_symmetry.space_group_name_H-M   'P 1'
#
loop_
_entity.id
_entity.type
_entity.pdbx_description
1 polymer ?
#
loop_
_entity_poly.entity_id
_entity_poly.type
_entity_poly.pdbx_seq_one_letter_code
_entity_poly.pdbx_strand_id
1 'polypeptide(L)'
;MENTASERIVLHIPTDFTAEEVAGLCRVKPNSSAFETIEEMLPLINQYGAPKAIIKWASVDRIEGDLTTIEGVTFRSKVVADKLKDNGMIEYKWFFKLFGKVAHAEDKIGIGDHELNTTMDYSALINHMRSSSGALTSETVRVTIHEGATVKQIIELLAEYGVSTVEELTDAAANYDYTYPFITGQKGDIRRLEGYLFPDTYEFYVNGNAANAIGKLLSNFNAKLDTLQDGLDSSGRTLSEVVTVASLIEKETDGRDQANIASVIYNRLNNVGETYHLLQIDASQIYGLGDRFSGKLSQADLDIDTPYNTHIHEGLPPTPISNPGLASLRAALEPSETGYYFYALGKDGVHHFFATYREFLNFVNSGNYGG
;
A
#
# COMPACT_ATOMS: atom_id res chain seq x y z
N MET A 1 31.01 -2.94 -9.87
CA MET A 1 29.93 -2.24 -9.16
C MET A 1 29.83 -2.90 -7.80
N GLU A 2 30.40 -2.27 -6.80
CA GLU A 2 30.41 -2.78 -5.44
C GLU A 2 28.98 -2.73 -4.89
N ASN A 3 28.55 -3.87 -4.41
CA ASN A 3 27.29 -4.06 -3.73
C ASN A 3 27.41 -3.39 -2.36
N THR A 4 27.04 -2.11 -2.26
CA THR A 4 26.97 -1.42 -0.97
C THR A 4 25.81 -2.04 -0.20
N ALA A 5 26.13 -3.02 0.65
CA ALA A 5 25.21 -3.51 1.66
C ALA A 5 24.69 -2.30 2.44
N SER A 6 23.37 -2.13 2.49
CA SER A 6 22.75 -1.05 3.25
C SER A 6 23.11 -1.21 4.73
N GLU A 7 23.82 -0.24 5.29
CA GLU A 7 24.17 -0.25 6.70
C GLU A 7 22.89 -0.07 7.54
N ARG A 8 22.64 -1.03 8.42
CA ARG A 8 21.59 -0.93 9.44
C ARG A 8 22.10 -0.07 10.59
N ILE A 9 21.37 0.96 10.93
CA ILE A 9 21.67 1.85 12.04
C ILE A 9 20.54 1.78 13.06
N VAL A 10 20.87 1.55 14.32
CA VAL A 10 19.93 1.65 15.44
C VAL A 10 20.03 3.04 16.05
N LEU A 11 18.95 3.82 15.92
CA LEU A 11 18.84 5.14 16.51
C LEU A 11 18.15 5.05 17.85
N HIS A 12 18.90 5.30 18.93
CA HIS A 12 18.35 5.39 20.27
C HIS A 12 17.80 6.80 20.55
N ILE A 13 16.50 6.90 20.83
CA ILE A 13 15.86 8.11 21.31
C ILE A 13 15.66 7.94 22.82
N PRO A 14 16.40 8.67 23.66
CA PRO A 14 16.40 8.43 25.09
C PRO A 14 15.04 8.71 25.73
N THR A 15 14.70 7.92 26.72
CA THR A 15 13.55 8.16 27.61
C THR A 15 13.84 9.24 28.62
N ASP A 16 15.12 9.35 29.01
CA ASP A 16 15.61 10.28 30.02
C ASP A 16 16.50 11.35 29.40
N PHE A 17 16.34 12.58 29.84
CA PHE A 17 17.12 13.73 29.44
C PHE A 17 17.94 14.22 30.58
N THR A 18 19.19 14.64 30.33
CA THR A 18 20.03 15.30 31.30
C THR A 18 19.62 16.77 31.48
N ALA A 19 19.94 17.35 32.60
CA ALA A 19 19.71 18.78 32.85
C ALA A 19 20.37 19.67 31.78
N GLU A 20 21.53 19.28 31.27
CA GLU A 20 22.28 19.99 30.25
C GLU A 20 21.57 19.92 28.88
N GLU A 21 21.03 18.76 28.52
CA GLU A 21 20.24 18.59 27.29
C GLU A 21 18.95 19.42 27.35
N VAL A 22 18.27 19.44 28.49
CA VAL A 22 17.08 20.26 28.71
C VAL A 22 17.42 21.75 28.63
N ALA A 23 18.49 22.20 29.28
CA ALA A 23 18.96 23.59 29.21
C ALA A 23 19.33 24.05 27.83
N GLY A 24 19.97 23.17 27.03
CA GLY A 24 20.36 23.47 25.65
C GLY A 24 19.18 23.50 24.67
N LEU A 25 18.08 22.84 24.96
CA LEU A 25 16.95 22.64 24.07
C LEU A 25 15.72 23.48 24.42
N CYS A 26 15.48 23.72 25.70
CA CYS A 26 14.41 24.60 26.17
C CYS A 26 14.89 26.06 26.14
N ARG A 27 14.26 26.90 25.35
CA ARG A 27 14.48 28.35 25.35
C ARG A 27 13.88 29.04 26.58
N VAL A 28 13.71 28.32 27.64
CA VAL A 28 13.04 28.81 28.84
C VAL A 28 14.07 29.51 29.73
N LYS A 29 13.74 30.70 30.16
CA LYS A 29 14.59 31.42 31.10
C LYS A 29 14.57 30.68 32.46
N PRO A 30 15.72 30.50 33.12
CA PRO A 30 15.81 29.77 34.37
C PRO A 30 14.98 30.31 35.53
N ASN A 31 14.29 31.41 35.39
CA ASN A 31 13.56 32.12 36.43
C ASN A 31 12.07 32.25 36.16
N SER A 32 11.41 31.21 35.65
CA SER A 32 9.95 31.18 35.64
C SER A 32 9.48 30.80 37.04
N SER A 33 8.41 31.41 37.51
CA SER A 33 7.84 31.18 38.85
C SER A 33 7.33 29.77 39.13
N ALA A 34 7.45 28.89 38.16
CA ALA A 34 6.94 27.53 38.23
C ALA A 34 7.97 26.48 38.65
N PHE A 35 9.24 26.69 38.29
CA PHE A 35 10.35 25.80 38.65
C PHE A 35 11.59 26.66 38.88
N GLU A 36 12.26 26.45 40.02
CA GLU A 36 13.46 27.21 40.35
C GLU A 36 14.70 26.71 39.61
N THR A 37 14.71 25.45 39.22
CA THR A 37 15.82 24.77 38.56
C THR A 37 15.37 23.84 37.46
N ILE A 38 16.30 23.50 36.52
CA ILE A 38 16.06 22.51 35.49
C ILE A 38 15.89 21.11 36.08
N GLU A 39 16.56 20.85 37.23
CA GLU A 39 16.46 19.59 37.95
C GLU A 39 15.03 19.29 38.38
N GLU A 40 14.24 20.30 38.72
CA GLU A 40 12.81 20.14 39.08
C GLU A 40 11.95 19.72 37.88
N MET A 41 12.37 20.04 36.67
CA MET A 41 11.68 19.64 35.45
C MET A 41 11.97 18.19 35.03
N LEU A 42 13.16 17.66 35.31
CA LEU A 42 13.60 16.37 34.81
C LEU A 42 12.63 15.23 35.16
N PRO A 43 12.06 15.11 36.36
CA PRO A 43 11.08 14.08 36.65
C PRO A 43 9.82 14.16 35.78
N LEU A 44 9.39 15.38 35.43
CA LEU A 44 8.23 15.60 34.59
C LEU A 44 8.55 15.29 33.13
N ILE A 45 9.73 15.64 32.64
CA ILE A 45 10.20 15.31 31.30
C ILE A 45 10.28 13.80 31.14
N ASN A 46 10.87 13.12 32.11
CA ASN A 46 11.05 11.65 32.06
C ASN A 46 9.70 10.92 32.22
N GLN A 47 8.76 11.44 33.00
CA GLN A 47 7.45 10.83 33.22
C GLN A 47 6.51 11.00 32.03
N TYR A 48 6.52 12.17 31.36
CA TYR A 48 5.51 12.52 30.35
C TYR A 48 6.08 12.61 28.92
N GLY A 49 7.38 12.43 28.77
CA GLY A 49 8.09 12.76 27.53
C GLY A 49 8.26 14.26 27.36
N ALA A 50 9.29 14.65 26.59
CA ALA A 50 9.71 16.04 26.48
C ALA A 50 8.59 17.05 26.14
N PRO A 51 7.71 16.81 25.14
CA PRO A 51 6.68 17.80 24.79
C PRO A 51 5.73 18.11 25.92
N LYS A 52 5.18 17.07 26.56
CA LYS A 52 4.19 17.22 27.65
C LYS A 52 4.80 17.83 28.91
N ALA A 53 6.03 17.49 29.23
CA ALA A 53 6.74 18.05 30.36
C ALA A 53 7.04 19.54 30.18
N ILE A 54 7.49 19.93 28.97
CA ILE A 54 7.74 21.32 28.62
C ILE A 54 6.47 22.14 28.72
N ILE A 55 5.35 21.60 28.22
CA ILE A 55 4.04 22.24 28.31
C ILE A 55 3.66 22.43 29.78
N LYS A 56 3.77 21.38 30.59
CA LYS A 56 3.43 21.42 31.99
C LYS A 56 4.30 22.41 32.78
N TRP A 57 5.56 22.53 32.40
CA TRP A 57 6.50 23.47 32.99
C TRP A 57 6.26 24.92 32.53
N ALA A 58 6.03 25.13 31.21
CA ALA A 58 5.74 26.45 30.69
C ALA A 58 4.34 26.94 31.08
N SER A 59 3.43 26.05 31.45
CA SER A 59 2.00 26.35 31.65
C SER A 59 1.57 26.83 33.00
N VAL A 60 2.47 26.89 33.98
CA VAL A 60 2.00 27.25 35.33
C VAL A 60 1.51 28.67 35.44
N ASP A 61 1.85 29.58 34.55
CA ASP A 61 1.34 30.96 34.57
C ASP A 61 0.75 31.54 33.27
N ARG A 62 0.70 30.83 32.14
CA ARG A 62 0.42 31.52 30.85
C ARG A 62 -0.19 30.75 29.71
N ILE A 63 -0.81 29.59 29.88
CA ILE A 63 -1.30 28.91 28.67
C ILE A 63 -2.81 28.88 28.60
N GLU A 64 -3.35 29.90 28.02
CA GLU A 64 -4.50 29.86 27.11
C GLU A 64 -3.94 29.74 25.68
N GLY A 65 -3.72 28.52 25.17
CA GLY A 65 -3.24 28.30 23.82
C GLY A 65 -2.40 27.03 23.70
N ASP A 66 -2.43 26.45 22.55
CA ASP A 66 -1.79 25.19 22.19
C ASP A 66 -0.26 25.33 22.11
N LEU A 67 0.40 25.41 23.25
CA LEU A 67 1.87 25.41 23.36
C LEU A 67 2.50 24.06 23.07
N THR A 68 1.68 22.99 23.01
CA THR A 68 2.10 21.66 22.57
C THR A 68 2.76 21.72 21.19
N THR A 69 2.30 22.62 20.37
CA THR A 69 2.69 22.66 18.96
C THR A 69 4.03 23.31 18.71
N ILE A 70 4.51 24.22 19.53
CA ILE A 70 5.68 25.04 19.18
C ILE A 70 6.97 24.60 19.86
N GLU A 71 7.00 24.42 21.17
CA GLU A 71 8.27 24.18 21.88
C GLU A 71 8.58 22.71 22.12
N GLY A 72 7.60 21.90 22.47
CA GLY A 72 7.79 20.47 22.67
C GLY A 72 8.13 19.71 21.39
N VAL A 73 7.47 20.10 20.33
CA VAL A 73 7.71 19.60 18.98
C VAL A 73 9.11 19.96 18.50
N THR A 74 9.51 21.21 18.69
CA THR A 74 10.87 21.68 18.33
C THR A 74 11.95 20.98 19.13
N PHE A 75 11.68 20.64 20.37
CA PHE A 75 12.63 19.93 21.24
C PHE A 75 12.92 18.54 20.69
N ARG A 76 11.89 17.71 20.50
CA ARG A 76 12.07 16.34 20.01
C ARG A 76 12.65 16.28 18.60
N SER A 77 12.14 17.09 17.68
CA SER A 77 12.66 17.16 16.31
C SER A 77 14.13 17.56 16.24
N LYS A 78 14.59 18.43 17.16
CA LYS A 78 15.97 18.84 17.19
C LYS A 78 16.87 17.68 17.59
N VAL A 79 16.54 16.96 18.68
CA VAL A 79 17.31 15.80 19.15
C VAL A 79 17.38 14.73 18.07
N VAL A 80 16.26 14.39 17.48
CA VAL A 80 16.19 13.38 16.40
C VAL A 80 17.03 13.82 15.19
N ALA A 81 16.87 15.07 14.74
CA ALA A 81 17.63 15.58 13.60
C ALA A 81 19.16 15.63 13.87
N ASP A 82 19.58 15.90 15.10
CA ASP A 82 20.98 15.85 15.47
C ASP A 82 21.52 14.43 15.42
N LYS A 83 20.83 13.47 16.04
CA LYS A 83 21.18 12.05 16.02
C LYS A 83 21.21 11.45 14.58
N LEU A 84 20.21 11.77 13.76
CA LEU A 84 20.18 11.32 12.35
C LEU A 84 21.35 11.86 11.55
N LYS A 85 21.72 13.15 11.77
CA LYS A 85 22.87 13.76 11.11
C LYS A 85 24.18 13.14 11.55
N ASP A 86 24.36 12.94 12.86
CA ASP A 86 25.57 12.39 13.45
C ASP A 86 25.83 10.93 13.01
N ASN A 87 24.75 10.21 12.69
CA ASN A 87 24.80 8.85 12.13
C ASN A 87 24.75 8.82 10.59
N GLY A 88 24.90 9.95 9.90
CA GLY A 88 24.95 10.00 8.45
C GLY A 88 23.64 9.71 7.71
N MET A 89 22.51 9.66 8.43
CA MET A 89 21.19 9.33 7.89
C MET A 89 20.55 10.48 7.12
N ILE A 90 20.91 11.72 7.42
CA ILE A 90 20.43 12.93 6.76
C ILE A 90 21.57 13.90 6.47
N GLU A 91 21.43 14.64 5.39
CA GLU A 91 22.43 15.66 5.02
C GLU A 91 22.13 17.01 5.66
N TYR A 92 20.85 17.41 5.68
CA TYR A 92 20.41 18.73 6.13
C TYR A 92 19.39 18.65 7.28
N LYS A 93 19.83 18.96 8.52
CA LYS A 93 18.96 18.99 9.71
C LYS A 93 17.74 19.93 9.57
N TRP A 94 17.92 21.07 8.94
CA TRP A 94 16.84 22.05 8.75
C TRP A 94 15.75 21.52 7.81
N PHE A 95 16.13 20.78 6.78
CA PHE A 95 15.21 20.19 5.83
C PHE A 95 14.39 19.06 6.48
N PHE A 96 15.05 18.19 7.24
CA PHE A 96 14.35 17.17 8.02
C PHE A 96 13.32 17.76 8.99
N LYS A 97 13.65 18.85 9.68
CA LYS A 97 12.71 19.54 10.58
C LYS A 97 11.53 20.14 9.82
N LEU A 98 11.78 20.76 8.67
CA LEU A 98 10.71 21.31 7.83
C LEU A 98 9.79 20.19 7.34
N PHE A 99 10.36 19.10 6.88
CA PHE A 99 9.61 17.93 6.41
C PHE A 99 8.79 17.30 7.55
N GLY A 100 9.37 17.17 8.73
CA GLY A 100 8.68 16.68 9.93
C GLY A 100 7.45 17.52 10.31
N LYS A 101 7.52 18.84 10.18
CA LYS A 101 6.36 19.73 10.35
C LYS A 101 5.26 19.47 9.34
N VAL A 102 5.61 19.40 8.06
CA VAL A 102 4.65 19.15 6.98
C VAL A 102 4.00 17.78 7.13
N ALA A 103 4.75 16.79 7.57
CA ALA A 103 4.27 15.42 7.79
C ALA A 103 3.53 15.22 9.13
N HIS A 104 3.37 16.26 9.95
CA HIS A 104 2.80 16.18 11.31
C HIS A 104 3.45 15.06 12.15
N ALA A 105 4.77 14.89 11.99
CA ALA A 105 5.52 13.79 12.59
C ALA A 105 6.00 14.09 14.00
N GLU A 106 5.96 15.34 14.40
CA GLU A 106 6.63 15.86 15.58
C GLU A 106 6.09 15.27 16.90
N ASP A 107 4.78 14.99 16.96
CA ASP A 107 4.13 14.40 18.13
C ASP A 107 4.10 12.87 18.10
N LYS A 108 4.56 12.27 17.00
CA LYS A 108 4.37 10.86 16.70
C LYS A 108 5.67 10.04 16.66
N ILE A 109 6.82 10.71 16.76
CA ILE A 109 8.12 10.03 16.86
C ILE A 109 8.19 9.38 18.25
N GLY A 110 8.29 8.05 18.26
CA GLY A 110 8.35 7.25 19.49
C GLY A 110 9.66 7.44 20.25
N ILE A 111 9.64 7.12 21.54
CA ILE A 111 10.83 7.02 22.40
C ILE A 111 11.36 5.59 22.29
N GLY A 112 12.67 5.39 22.35
CA GLY A 112 13.33 4.08 22.33
C GLY A 112 14.21 3.84 21.11
N ASP A 113 14.51 2.59 20.85
CA ASP A 113 15.39 2.19 19.75
C ASP A 113 14.62 2.09 18.44
N HIS A 114 15.14 2.73 17.41
CA HIS A 114 14.58 2.67 16.05
C HIS A 114 15.62 2.12 15.10
N GLU A 115 15.28 1.02 14.45
CA GLU A 115 16.12 0.42 13.42
C GLU A 115 15.92 1.17 12.10
N LEU A 116 16.93 1.87 11.65
CA LEU A 116 16.93 2.73 10.47
C LEU A 116 17.96 2.26 9.46
N ASN A 117 17.78 2.68 8.20
CA ASN A 117 18.65 2.31 7.10
C ASN A 117 19.06 3.57 6.33
N THR A 118 20.34 3.67 5.92
CA THR A 118 20.89 4.81 5.17
C THR A 118 20.25 5.03 3.80
N THR A 119 19.51 4.04 3.27
CA THR A 119 18.75 4.18 2.02
C THR A 119 17.35 4.75 2.21
N MET A 120 16.91 4.98 3.46
CA MET A 120 15.60 5.55 3.74
C MET A 120 15.56 7.03 3.39
N ASP A 121 14.51 7.44 2.68
CA ASP A 121 14.17 8.84 2.49
C ASP A 121 13.59 9.46 3.79
N TYR A 122 13.37 10.78 3.79
CA TYR A 122 12.86 11.48 4.97
C TYR A 122 11.47 10.99 5.42
N SER A 123 10.64 10.55 4.47
CA SER A 123 9.31 10.00 4.77
C SER A 123 9.41 8.65 5.46
N ALA A 124 10.26 7.77 4.95
CA ALA A 124 10.54 6.47 5.53
C ALA A 124 11.15 6.60 6.93
N LEU A 125 12.13 7.49 7.12
CA LEU A 125 12.75 7.77 8.42
C LEU A 125 11.70 8.20 9.45
N ILE A 126 10.84 9.17 9.10
CA ILE A 126 9.79 9.65 10.00
C ILE A 126 8.81 8.55 10.32
N ASN A 127 8.36 7.79 9.32
CA ASN A 127 7.39 6.73 9.51
C ASN A 127 7.93 5.60 10.39
N HIS A 128 9.19 5.20 10.22
CA HIS A 128 9.84 4.22 11.11
C HIS A 128 9.97 4.70 12.56
N MET A 129 10.14 5.99 12.78
CA MET A 129 10.23 6.56 14.12
C MET A 129 8.87 6.89 14.76
N ARG A 130 7.77 6.80 14.01
CA ARG A 130 6.40 7.07 14.53
C ARG A 130 5.86 5.95 15.41
N SER A 131 6.35 4.74 15.26
CA SER A 131 5.96 3.62 16.12
C SER A 131 6.46 3.89 17.53
N SER A 132 5.56 3.89 18.49
CA SER A 132 5.92 3.95 19.91
C SER A 132 6.69 2.68 20.25
N SER A 133 7.99 2.81 20.49
CA SER A 133 8.79 1.74 21.06
C SER A 133 8.48 1.58 22.55
N GLY A 134 7.34 0.99 22.86
CA GLY A 134 7.26 0.23 24.08
C GLY A 134 8.00 -1.07 23.82
N ALA A 135 9.07 -1.35 24.57
CA ALA A 135 9.89 -2.57 24.52
C ALA A 135 9.68 -3.41 23.27
N LEU A 136 10.43 -3.11 22.21
CA LEU A 136 10.40 -3.91 20.99
C LEU A 136 11.15 -5.23 21.25
N THR A 137 10.46 -6.22 21.69
CA THR A 137 10.53 -7.49 20.97
C THR A 137 9.78 -7.18 19.70
N SER A 138 10.49 -6.83 18.64
CA SER A 138 9.90 -6.57 17.32
C SER A 138 9.44 -7.92 16.78
N GLU A 139 8.26 -8.33 17.25
CA GLU A 139 7.61 -9.52 16.73
C GLU A 139 7.23 -9.21 15.29
N THR A 140 7.88 -9.90 14.39
CA THR A 140 7.54 -9.86 12.98
C THR A 140 6.67 -11.04 12.63
N VAL A 141 5.78 -10.80 11.70
CA VAL A 141 4.92 -11.83 11.13
C VAL A 141 5.15 -11.93 9.64
N ARG A 142 5.23 -13.16 9.15
CA ARG A 142 5.35 -13.43 7.73
C ARG A 142 3.97 -13.65 7.13
N VAL A 143 3.58 -12.81 6.18
CA VAL A 143 2.28 -12.86 5.52
C VAL A 143 2.48 -13.08 4.03
N THR A 144 1.81 -14.09 3.47
CA THR A 144 1.79 -14.32 2.02
C THR A 144 0.51 -13.75 1.43
N ILE A 145 0.67 -12.75 0.57
CA ILE A 145 -0.41 -12.20 -0.24
C ILE A 145 -0.53 -13.06 -1.49
N HIS A 146 -1.67 -13.69 -1.68
CA HIS A 146 -1.91 -14.53 -2.85
C HIS A 146 -2.25 -13.70 -4.08
N GLU A 147 -1.85 -14.18 -5.25
CA GLU A 147 -2.24 -13.62 -6.54
C GLU A 147 -3.77 -13.59 -6.64
N GLY A 148 -4.32 -12.56 -7.26
CA GLY A 148 -5.77 -12.37 -7.40
C GLY A 148 -6.51 -11.91 -6.13
N ALA A 149 -5.81 -11.62 -5.03
CA ALA A 149 -6.42 -11.01 -3.86
C ALA A 149 -6.83 -9.55 -4.14
N THR A 150 -8.00 -9.13 -3.63
CA THR A 150 -8.43 -7.72 -3.70
C THR A 150 -7.79 -6.89 -2.58
N VAL A 151 -7.76 -5.57 -2.72
CA VAL A 151 -7.31 -4.66 -1.65
C VAL A 151 -8.04 -4.92 -0.34
N LYS A 152 -9.37 -5.16 -0.38
CA LYS A 152 -10.17 -5.50 0.80
C LYS A 152 -9.66 -6.78 1.47
N GLN A 153 -9.45 -7.84 0.71
CA GLN A 153 -8.94 -9.12 1.22
C GLN A 153 -7.53 -8.99 1.79
N ILE A 154 -6.68 -8.16 1.17
CA ILE A 154 -5.33 -7.89 1.68
C ILE A 154 -5.39 -7.16 3.03
N ILE A 155 -6.27 -6.15 3.17
CA ILE A 155 -6.49 -5.45 4.44
C ILE A 155 -6.95 -6.42 5.53
N GLU A 156 -7.95 -7.26 5.23
CA GLU A 156 -8.46 -8.26 6.18
C GLU A 156 -7.37 -9.26 6.58
N LEU A 157 -6.58 -9.73 5.62
CA LEU A 157 -5.46 -10.65 5.88
C LEU A 157 -4.37 -10.02 6.75
N LEU A 158 -3.96 -8.79 6.44
CA LEU A 158 -2.95 -8.08 7.24
C LEU A 158 -3.43 -7.84 8.68
N ALA A 159 -4.72 -7.54 8.86
CA ALA A 159 -5.31 -7.37 10.18
C ALA A 159 -5.42 -8.70 10.95
N GLU A 160 -5.78 -9.80 10.28
CA GLU A 160 -5.80 -11.15 10.87
C GLU A 160 -4.43 -11.55 11.43
N TYR A 161 -3.35 -11.18 10.72
CA TYR A 161 -1.98 -11.42 11.17
C TYR A 161 -1.46 -10.36 12.17
N GLY A 162 -2.31 -9.44 12.62
CA GLY A 162 -1.94 -8.44 13.63
C GLY A 162 -0.96 -7.38 13.15
N VAL A 163 -0.85 -7.15 11.83
CA VAL A 163 0.04 -6.12 11.26
C VAL A 163 -0.45 -4.72 11.65
N SER A 164 -1.76 -4.46 11.55
CA SER A 164 -2.44 -3.27 12.04
C SER A 164 -3.95 -3.54 12.10
N THR A 165 -4.76 -2.59 12.53
CA THR A 165 -6.22 -2.77 12.53
C THR A 165 -6.82 -2.63 11.13
N VAL A 166 -8.00 -3.24 10.89
CA VAL A 166 -8.75 -3.08 9.63
C VAL A 166 -9.01 -1.60 9.35
N GLU A 167 -9.37 -0.82 10.39
CA GLU A 167 -9.66 0.60 10.27
C GLU A 167 -8.44 1.40 9.79
N GLU A 168 -7.28 1.21 10.44
CA GLU A 168 -6.03 1.90 10.09
C GLU A 168 -5.53 1.51 8.69
N LEU A 169 -5.61 0.22 8.33
CA LEU A 169 -5.25 -0.26 7.00
C LEU A 169 -6.17 0.29 5.92
N THR A 170 -7.48 0.36 6.20
CA THR A 170 -8.48 0.94 5.29
C THR A 170 -8.23 2.43 5.10
N ASP A 171 -7.99 3.18 6.18
CA ASP A 171 -7.67 4.60 6.10
C ASP A 171 -6.36 4.84 5.35
N ALA A 172 -5.32 4.06 5.62
CA ALA A 172 -4.06 4.13 4.92
C ALA A 172 -4.22 3.84 3.42
N ALA A 173 -4.98 2.80 3.05
CA ALA A 173 -5.23 2.48 1.64
C ALA A 173 -6.03 3.57 0.93
N ALA A 174 -7.06 4.13 1.60
CA ALA A 174 -7.93 5.13 1.01
C ALA A 174 -7.30 6.53 0.96
N ASN A 175 -6.56 6.95 1.98
CA ASN A 175 -6.28 8.37 2.23
C ASN A 175 -4.79 8.75 2.27
N TYR A 176 -3.88 7.80 2.53
CA TYR A 176 -2.47 8.13 2.66
C TYR A 176 -1.86 8.60 1.33
N ASP A 177 -0.94 9.57 1.37
CA ASP A 177 -0.26 10.13 0.20
C ASP A 177 0.93 9.25 -0.23
N TYR A 178 0.64 8.19 -0.98
CA TYR A 178 1.69 7.41 -1.66
C TYR A 178 2.14 8.16 -2.92
N THR A 179 3.45 8.32 -3.10
CA THR A 179 4.05 9.16 -4.17
C THR A 179 4.38 8.36 -5.44
N TYR A 180 3.56 7.35 -5.78
CA TYR A 180 3.76 6.58 -7.01
C TYR A 180 2.92 7.16 -8.16
N PRO A 181 3.50 7.36 -9.38
CA PRO A 181 2.79 7.95 -10.51
C PRO A 181 1.58 7.14 -10.97
N PHE A 182 1.57 5.84 -10.71
CA PHE A 182 0.48 4.95 -11.10
C PHE A 182 -0.75 5.02 -10.18
N ILE A 183 -0.65 5.68 -9.03
CA ILE A 183 -1.79 5.87 -8.14
C ILE A 183 -2.53 7.14 -8.57
N THR A 184 -3.50 6.99 -9.46
CA THR A 184 -4.27 8.10 -10.04
C THR A 184 -5.69 8.21 -9.46
N GLY A 185 -6.15 7.20 -8.71
CA GLY A 185 -7.49 7.15 -8.12
C GLY A 185 -7.69 8.19 -7.01
N GLN A 186 -8.94 8.61 -6.83
CA GLN A 186 -9.30 9.61 -5.82
C GLN A 186 -9.15 9.06 -4.39
N LYS A 187 -8.72 9.92 -3.47
CA LYS A 187 -8.75 9.61 -2.03
C LYS A 187 -10.16 9.37 -1.54
N GLY A 188 -10.27 8.57 -0.47
CA GLY A 188 -11.55 8.16 0.10
C GLY A 188 -12.02 6.79 -0.37
N ASP A 189 -11.37 6.20 -1.37
CA ASP A 189 -11.72 4.89 -1.91
C ASP A 189 -10.49 3.97 -1.94
N ILE A 190 -10.56 2.82 -1.28
CA ILE A 190 -9.46 1.84 -1.26
C ILE A 190 -9.17 1.27 -2.66
N ARG A 191 -10.17 1.27 -3.57
CA ARG A 191 -10.02 0.76 -4.95
C ARG A 191 -8.99 1.54 -5.78
N ARG A 192 -8.56 2.72 -5.32
CA ARG A 192 -7.45 3.45 -5.93
C ARG A 192 -6.13 2.68 -5.95
N LEU A 193 -6.00 1.67 -5.07
CA LEU A 193 -4.83 0.79 -4.97
C LEU A 193 -5.06 -0.59 -5.58
N GLU A 194 -6.25 -0.86 -6.15
CA GLU A 194 -6.54 -2.15 -6.75
C GLU A 194 -5.65 -2.40 -7.95
N GLY A 195 -5.01 -3.57 -7.96
CA GLY A 195 -4.04 -3.97 -8.97
C GLY A 195 -2.59 -3.60 -8.66
N TYR A 196 -2.34 -2.76 -7.64
CA TYR A 196 -1.01 -2.22 -7.34
C TYR A 196 -0.39 -2.74 -6.03
N LEU A 197 -1.11 -3.58 -5.26
CA LEU A 197 -0.58 -4.24 -4.07
C LEU A 197 0.01 -5.60 -4.46
N PHE A 198 1.29 -5.62 -4.86
CA PHE A 198 1.89 -6.81 -5.49
C PHE A 198 1.83 -8.05 -4.59
N PRO A 199 1.32 -9.20 -5.10
CA PRO A 199 1.30 -10.46 -4.36
C PRO A 199 2.70 -11.03 -4.18
N ASP A 200 3.08 -11.31 -2.93
CA ASP A 200 4.36 -11.90 -2.55
C ASP A 200 4.30 -12.31 -1.07
N THR A 201 5.38 -12.87 -0.55
CA THR A 201 5.54 -13.11 0.89
C THR A 201 6.34 -11.97 1.51
N TYR A 202 5.73 -11.31 2.49
CA TYR A 202 6.29 -10.16 3.18
C TYR A 202 6.48 -10.44 4.67
N GLU A 203 7.46 -9.80 5.25
CA GLU A 203 7.62 -9.73 6.69
C GLU A 203 7.15 -8.37 7.20
N PHE A 204 6.24 -8.35 8.18
CA PHE A 204 5.68 -7.14 8.77
C PHE A 204 5.91 -7.13 10.27
N TYR A 205 5.96 -5.95 10.86
CA TYR A 205 5.89 -5.80 12.31
C TYR A 205 4.44 -5.96 12.81
N VAL A 206 4.27 -6.73 13.89
CA VAL A 206 2.99 -6.82 14.60
C VAL A 206 2.68 -5.45 15.23
N ASN A 207 1.43 -4.99 15.11
CA ASN A 207 0.99 -3.65 15.50
C ASN A 207 1.84 -2.53 14.85
N GLY A 208 2.29 -2.76 13.62
CA GLY A 208 3.08 -1.82 12.84
C GLY A 208 2.25 -0.67 12.26
N ASN A 209 2.93 0.23 11.54
CA ASN A 209 2.25 1.33 10.86
C ASN A 209 1.56 0.84 9.58
N ALA A 210 0.25 1.06 9.47
CA ALA A 210 -0.57 0.62 8.34
C ALA A 210 -0.10 1.19 6.99
N ALA A 211 0.28 2.47 6.94
CA ALA A 211 0.76 3.10 5.71
C ALA A 211 2.09 2.49 5.24
N ASN A 212 2.97 2.10 6.17
CA ASN A 212 4.21 1.41 5.83
C ASN A 212 3.95 -0.01 5.30
N ALA A 213 2.98 -0.72 5.89
CA ALA A 213 2.61 -2.05 5.43
C ALA A 213 2.09 -2.00 3.99
N ILE A 214 1.14 -1.13 3.68
CA ILE A 214 0.63 -0.90 2.32
C ILE A 214 1.75 -0.41 1.40
N GLY A 215 2.58 0.55 1.86
CA GLY A 215 3.71 1.08 1.10
C GLY A 215 4.73 0.01 0.69
N LYS A 216 4.91 -1.03 1.49
CA LYS A 216 5.80 -2.15 1.16
C LYS A 216 5.29 -2.97 -0.03
N LEU A 217 3.98 -3.19 -0.13
CA LEU A 217 3.37 -3.87 -1.28
C LEU A 217 3.48 -3.02 -2.56
N LEU A 218 3.21 -1.71 -2.44
CA LEU A 218 3.37 -0.75 -3.54
C LEU A 218 4.81 -0.65 -4.02
N SER A 219 5.77 -0.63 -3.10
CA SER A 219 7.21 -0.61 -3.44
C SER A 219 7.63 -1.86 -4.22
N ASN A 220 7.11 -3.04 -3.85
CA ASN A 220 7.38 -4.27 -4.60
C ASN A 220 6.73 -4.22 -6.00
N PHE A 221 5.50 -3.70 -6.11
CA PHE A 221 4.88 -3.49 -7.43
C PHE A 221 5.76 -2.59 -8.31
N ASN A 222 6.23 -1.46 -7.78
CA ASN A 222 7.12 -0.55 -8.50
C ASN A 222 8.41 -1.25 -8.97
N ALA A 223 9.02 -2.07 -8.13
CA ALA A 223 10.21 -2.84 -8.49
C ALA A 223 9.93 -3.90 -9.59
N LYS A 224 8.72 -4.50 -9.60
CA LYS A 224 8.30 -5.39 -10.69
C LYS A 224 8.03 -4.62 -11.98
N LEU A 225 7.41 -3.45 -11.87
CA LEU A 225 7.16 -2.56 -13.01
C LEU A 225 8.45 -2.21 -13.75
N ASP A 226 9.54 -1.93 -13.02
CA ASP A 226 10.85 -1.68 -13.63
C ASP A 226 11.31 -2.84 -14.53
N THR A 227 10.94 -4.09 -14.19
CA THR A 227 11.26 -5.28 -15.01
C THR A 227 10.35 -5.47 -16.22
N LEU A 228 9.25 -4.74 -16.28
CA LEU A 228 8.24 -4.81 -17.34
C LEU A 228 8.24 -3.58 -18.25
N GLN A 229 9.10 -2.59 -17.98
CA GLN A 229 9.07 -1.29 -18.65
C GLN A 229 9.24 -1.42 -20.16
N ASP A 230 10.19 -2.24 -20.64
CA ASP A 230 10.41 -2.44 -22.09
C ASP A 230 9.17 -3.03 -22.78
N GLY A 231 8.49 -3.97 -22.12
CA GLY A 231 7.23 -4.54 -22.61
C GLY A 231 6.10 -3.51 -22.62
N LEU A 232 6.01 -2.68 -21.58
CA LEU A 232 5.00 -1.62 -21.49
C LEU A 232 5.21 -0.59 -22.61
N ASP A 233 6.43 -0.10 -22.82
CA ASP A 233 6.76 0.87 -23.84
C ASP A 233 6.49 0.30 -25.26
N SER A 234 6.75 -0.98 -25.46
CA SER A 234 6.52 -1.65 -26.76
C SER A 234 5.05 -1.96 -27.01
N SER A 235 4.23 -2.14 -25.96
CA SER A 235 2.83 -2.53 -26.10
C SER A 235 1.93 -1.42 -26.65
N GLY A 236 2.33 -0.16 -26.51
CA GLY A 236 1.51 1.02 -26.82
C GLY A 236 0.29 1.20 -25.93
N ARG A 237 0.23 0.48 -24.78
CA ARG A 237 -0.86 0.52 -23.80
C ARG A 237 -0.45 1.33 -22.58
N THR A 238 -1.43 1.87 -21.90
CA THR A 238 -1.20 2.51 -20.60
C THR A 238 -1.00 1.44 -19.51
N LEU A 239 -0.25 1.76 -18.47
CA LEU A 239 -0.08 0.88 -17.32
C LEU A 239 -1.43 0.48 -16.70
N SER A 240 -2.38 1.41 -16.60
CA SER A 240 -3.72 1.14 -16.06
C SER A 240 -4.46 0.08 -16.89
N GLU A 241 -4.41 0.17 -18.22
CA GLU A 241 -5.01 -0.85 -19.09
C GLU A 241 -4.35 -2.21 -18.89
N VAL A 242 -3.01 -2.26 -18.86
CA VAL A 242 -2.26 -3.51 -18.66
C VAL A 242 -2.61 -4.16 -17.32
N VAL A 243 -2.63 -3.39 -16.22
CA VAL A 243 -2.95 -3.92 -14.89
C VAL A 243 -4.41 -4.36 -14.80
N THR A 244 -5.32 -3.62 -15.45
CA THR A 244 -6.73 -4.01 -15.52
C THR A 244 -6.91 -5.33 -16.25
N VAL A 245 -6.32 -5.48 -17.44
CA VAL A 245 -6.35 -6.74 -18.20
C VAL A 245 -5.69 -7.88 -17.41
N ALA A 246 -4.54 -7.63 -16.80
CA ALA A 246 -3.86 -8.63 -15.97
C ALA A 246 -4.73 -9.09 -14.78
N SER A 247 -5.48 -8.18 -14.15
CA SER A 247 -6.40 -8.52 -13.07
C SER A 247 -7.58 -9.38 -13.50
N LEU A 248 -8.05 -9.19 -14.75
CA LEU A 248 -9.07 -10.04 -15.36
C LEU A 248 -8.51 -11.44 -15.64
N ILE A 249 -7.33 -11.51 -16.28
CA ILE A 249 -6.62 -12.76 -16.56
C ILE A 249 -6.42 -13.57 -15.29
N GLU A 250 -5.95 -12.91 -14.21
CA GLU A 250 -5.68 -13.55 -12.93
C GLU A 250 -6.90 -14.24 -12.31
N LYS A 251 -8.09 -13.74 -12.60
CA LYS A 251 -9.36 -14.30 -12.10
C LYS A 251 -9.95 -15.38 -12.99
N GLU A 252 -9.46 -15.56 -14.20
CA GLU A 252 -10.02 -16.46 -15.22
C GLU A 252 -9.23 -17.77 -15.38
N THR A 253 -7.97 -17.84 -14.91
CA THR A 253 -7.12 -19.01 -15.17
C THR A 253 -6.30 -19.45 -13.96
N ASP A 254 -5.88 -20.71 -13.98
CA ASP A 254 -4.95 -21.28 -13.01
C ASP A 254 -3.46 -21.08 -13.40
N GLY A 255 -3.20 -20.23 -14.39
CA GLY A 255 -1.84 -19.85 -14.78
C GLY A 255 -1.23 -20.62 -15.97
N ARG A 256 -2.01 -21.47 -16.65
CA ARG A 256 -1.50 -22.25 -17.79
C ARG A 256 -1.70 -21.62 -19.17
N ASP A 257 -2.65 -20.71 -19.32
CA ASP A 257 -3.13 -20.18 -20.60
C ASP A 257 -3.33 -18.66 -20.64
N GLN A 258 -2.70 -17.95 -19.70
CA GLN A 258 -2.82 -16.52 -19.52
C GLN A 258 -2.66 -15.71 -20.80
N ALA A 259 -1.66 -16.04 -21.64
CA ALA A 259 -1.42 -15.32 -22.90
C ALA A 259 -2.56 -15.51 -23.93
N ASN A 260 -3.23 -16.68 -23.93
CA ASN A 260 -4.39 -16.93 -24.80
C ASN A 260 -5.63 -16.18 -24.28
N ILE A 261 -5.85 -16.15 -22.97
CA ILE A 261 -6.93 -15.35 -22.35
C ILE A 261 -6.71 -13.87 -22.62
N ALA A 262 -5.47 -13.37 -22.48
CA ALA A 262 -5.10 -12.00 -22.85
C ALA A 262 -5.47 -11.71 -24.32
N SER A 263 -5.16 -12.64 -25.23
CA SER A 263 -5.50 -12.52 -26.64
C SER A 263 -7.02 -12.39 -26.85
N VAL A 264 -7.83 -13.24 -26.19
CA VAL A 264 -9.30 -13.14 -26.28
C VAL A 264 -9.80 -11.80 -25.75
N ILE A 265 -9.30 -11.32 -24.60
CA ILE A 265 -9.69 -10.02 -24.04
C ILE A 265 -9.41 -8.90 -25.05
N TYR A 266 -8.20 -8.83 -25.60
CA TYR A 266 -7.84 -7.78 -26.58
C TYR A 266 -8.59 -7.92 -27.91
N ASN A 267 -8.82 -9.15 -28.37
CA ASN A 267 -9.61 -9.38 -29.56
C ASN A 267 -11.05 -8.87 -29.38
N ARG A 268 -11.67 -9.12 -28.23
CA ARG A 268 -13.01 -8.59 -27.90
C ARG A 268 -13.02 -7.07 -27.78
N LEU A 269 -12.03 -6.46 -27.13
CA LEU A 269 -11.91 -5.00 -27.00
C LEU A 269 -11.82 -4.31 -28.38
N ASN A 270 -11.20 -4.95 -29.37
CA ASN A 270 -10.95 -4.37 -30.68
C ASN A 270 -12.01 -4.75 -31.74
N ASN A 271 -12.97 -5.62 -31.42
CA ASN A 271 -13.90 -6.16 -32.40
C ASN A 271 -15.36 -5.75 -32.16
N VAL A 272 -15.95 -5.11 -33.16
CA VAL A 272 -17.38 -4.74 -33.22
C VAL A 272 -18.29 -5.93 -33.62
N GLY A 273 -17.72 -7.12 -33.86
CA GLY A 273 -18.47 -8.28 -34.36
C GLY A 273 -19.40 -8.94 -33.34
N GLU A 274 -19.33 -10.28 -33.25
CA GLU A 274 -20.24 -11.09 -32.45
C GLU A 274 -20.21 -10.77 -30.95
N THR A 275 -19.17 -10.09 -30.42
CA THR A 275 -19.00 -9.78 -28.99
C THR A 275 -19.34 -8.34 -28.60
N TYR A 276 -19.53 -7.46 -29.57
CA TYR A 276 -19.91 -6.05 -29.36
C TYR A 276 -19.04 -5.32 -28.31
N HIS A 277 -17.72 -5.59 -28.27
CA HIS A 277 -16.77 -5.08 -27.27
C HIS A 277 -17.08 -5.50 -25.81
N LEU A 278 -18.02 -6.42 -25.61
CA LEU A 278 -18.36 -6.95 -24.28
C LEU A 278 -17.35 -8.03 -23.89
N LEU A 279 -16.74 -7.90 -22.73
CA LEU A 279 -15.78 -8.90 -22.23
C LEU A 279 -16.50 -10.13 -21.66
N GLN A 280 -17.65 -9.94 -21.01
CA GLN A 280 -18.47 -10.99 -20.41
C GLN A 280 -17.69 -11.85 -19.41
N ILE A 281 -16.93 -11.19 -18.55
CA ILE A 281 -16.11 -11.82 -17.51
C ILE A 281 -16.89 -11.77 -16.19
N ASP A 282 -17.26 -12.94 -15.69
CA ASP A 282 -18.05 -13.12 -14.47
C ASP A 282 -17.36 -12.53 -13.25
N ALA A 283 -16.06 -12.72 -13.12
CA ALA A 283 -15.27 -12.19 -12.01
C ALA A 283 -15.35 -10.67 -11.87
N SER A 284 -15.49 -9.95 -12.99
CA SER A 284 -15.67 -8.49 -12.99
C SER A 284 -17.01 -8.10 -12.38
N GLN A 285 -18.10 -8.77 -12.73
CA GLN A 285 -19.40 -8.52 -12.12
C GLN A 285 -19.44 -8.91 -10.64
N ILE A 286 -18.83 -10.04 -10.27
CA ILE A 286 -18.70 -10.46 -8.87
C ILE A 286 -18.00 -9.37 -8.05
N TYR A 287 -16.90 -8.79 -8.56
CA TYR A 287 -16.21 -7.67 -7.92
C TYR A 287 -17.12 -6.43 -7.78
N GLY A 288 -17.88 -6.10 -8.82
CA GLY A 288 -18.82 -4.99 -8.82
C GLY A 288 -19.99 -5.16 -7.84
N LEU A 289 -20.43 -6.38 -7.62
CA LEU A 289 -21.45 -6.73 -6.63
C LEU A 289 -20.91 -6.60 -5.19
N GLY A 290 -19.62 -6.88 -4.97
CA GLY A 290 -18.99 -6.82 -3.65
C GLY A 290 -19.73 -7.66 -2.62
N ASP A 291 -20.02 -7.09 -1.45
CA ASP A 291 -20.70 -7.79 -0.34
C ASP A 291 -22.16 -8.24 -0.65
N ARG A 292 -22.74 -7.80 -1.76
CA ARG A 292 -24.04 -8.27 -2.24
C ARG A 292 -23.97 -9.66 -2.88
N PHE A 293 -22.78 -10.06 -3.33
CA PHE A 293 -22.58 -11.37 -3.95
C PHE A 293 -22.45 -12.47 -2.90
N SER A 294 -23.16 -13.56 -3.11
CA SER A 294 -23.11 -14.73 -2.24
C SER A 294 -23.37 -16.02 -3.03
N GLY A 295 -22.42 -16.92 -3.00
CA GLY A 295 -22.55 -18.25 -3.58
C GLY A 295 -22.21 -18.32 -5.08
N LYS A 296 -23.14 -18.80 -5.91
CA LYS A 296 -22.96 -18.97 -7.36
C LYS A 296 -23.61 -17.81 -8.11
N LEU A 297 -22.90 -17.25 -9.10
CA LEU A 297 -23.42 -16.18 -9.93
C LEU A 297 -24.69 -16.64 -10.68
N SER A 298 -25.77 -15.88 -10.53
CA SER A 298 -27.07 -16.14 -11.14
C SER A 298 -27.36 -15.16 -12.27
N GLN A 299 -28.36 -15.46 -13.09
CA GLN A 299 -28.81 -14.50 -14.12
C GLN A 299 -29.28 -13.19 -13.50
N ALA A 300 -29.95 -13.23 -12.35
CA ALA A 300 -30.35 -12.03 -11.64
C ALA A 300 -29.16 -11.15 -11.19
N ASP A 301 -28.02 -11.77 -10.86
CA ASP A 301 -26.78 -11.02 -10.54
C ASP A 301 -26.16 -10.39 -11.80
N LEU A 302 -26.25 -11.07 -12.95
CA LEU A 302 -25.79 -10.54 -14.23
C LEU A 302 -26.67 -9.40 -14.76
N ASP A 303 -27.93 -9.34 -14.36
CA ASP A 303 -28.87 -8.28 -14.74
C ASP A 303 -28.68 -7.00 -13.90
N ILE A 304 -27.90 -7.06 -12.81
CA ILE A 304 -27.61 -5.88 -11.99
C ILE A 304 -26.60 -4.97 -12.71
N ASP A 305 -27.02 -3.73 -12.91
CA ASP A 305 -26.13 -2.70 -13.48
C ASP A 305 -25.11 -2.23 -12.44
N THR A 306 -23.86 -2.66 -12.61
CA THR A 306 -22.70 -2.14 -11.90
C THR A 306 -21.70 -1.62 -12.92
N PRO A 307 -20.85 -0.63 -12.58
CA PRO A 307 -19.78 -0.17 -13.49
C PRO A 307 -18.78 -1.26 -13.90
N TYR A 308 -18.78 -2.39 -13.20
CA TYR A 308 -17.91 -3.55 -13.45
C TYR A 308 -18.61 -4.66 -14.25
N ASN A 309 -19.87 -4.47 -14.62
CA ASN A 309 -20.62 -5.48 -15.35
C ASN A 309 -20.24 -5.52 -16.84
N THR A 310 -19.22 -6.29 -17.15
CA THR A 310 -18.72 -6.46 -18.53
C THR A 310 -19.65 -7.29 -19.42
N HIS A 311 -20.81 -7.75 -18.93
CA HIS A 311 -21.87 -8.35 -19.74
C HIS A 311 -22.79 -7.30 -20.40
N ILE A 312 -22.83 -6.08 -19.84
CA ILE A 312 -23.68 -4.99 -20.33
C ILE A 312 -22.91 -3.72 -20.68
N HIS A 313 -21.73 -3.50 -20.09
CA HIS A 313 -20.84 -2.37 -20.40
C HIS A 313 -19.71 -2.81 -21.33
N GLU A 314 -19.50 -2.05 -22.40
CA GLU A 314 -18.42 -2.25 -23.35
C GLU A 314 -17.06 -1.84 -22.74
N GLY A 315 -16.00 -2.53 -23.16
CA GLY A 315 -14.65 -2.18 -22.78
C GLY A 315 -14.19 -2.75 -21.44
N LEU A 316 -13.14 -2.13 -20.89
CA LEU A 316 -12.57 -2.52 -19.60
C LEU A 316 -13.39 -1.98 -18.43
N PRO A 317 -13.43 -2.68 -17.29
CA PRO A 317 -13.98 -2.13 -16.07
C PRO A 317 -13.18 -0.87 -15.62
N PRO A 318 -13.77 -0.03 -14.75
CA PRO A 318 -13.17 1.28 -14.39
C PRO A 318 -11.86 1.18 -13.62
N THR A 319 -11.60 0.06 -12.94
CA THR A 319 -10.34 -0.25 -12.24
C THR A 319 -10.01 -1.73 -12.39
N PRO A 320 -8.78 -2.16 -12.06
CA PRO A 320 -8.50 -3.57 -11.82
C PRO A 320 -9.49 -4.17 -10.81
N ILE A 321 -9.70 -5.47 -10.85
CA ILE A 321 -10.62 -6.21 -9.96
C ILE A 321 -9.89 -7.10 -8.95
N SER A 322 -8.58 -7.14 -9.01
CA SER A 322 -7.69 -7.89 -8.11
C SER A 322 -6.25 -7.44 -8.29
N ASN A 323 -5.36 -7.91 -7.41
CA ASN A 323 -3.92 -7.68 -7.53
C ASN A 323 -3.27 -8.86 -8.27
N PRO A 324 -2.85 -8.67 -9.54
CA PRO A 324 -2.33 -9.75 -10.37
C PRO A 324 -0.89 -10.09 -10.04
N GLY A 325 -0.51 -11.35 -10.30
CA GLY A 325 0.87 -11.81 -10.28
C GLY A 325 1.67 -11.37 -11.53
N LEU A 326 2.97 -11.61 -11.48
CA LEU A 326 3.88 -11.22 -12.56
C LEU A 326 3.56 -11.94 -13.89
N ALA A 327 3.06 -13.16 -13.84
CA ALA A 327 2.71 -13.93 -15.02
C ALA A 327 1.53 -13.31 -15.79
N SER A 328 0.48 -12.89 -15.08
CA SER A 328 -0.66 -12.21 -15.68
C SER A 328 -0.30 -10.82 -16.22
N LEU A 329 0.58 -10.08 -15.53
CA LEU A 329 1.11 -8.81 -16.04
C LEU A 329 1.89 -8.99 -17.34
N ARG A 330 2.74 -10.01 -17.44
CA ARG A 330 3.47 -10.35 -18.66
C ARG A 330 2.52 -10.77 -19.79
N ALA A 331 1.53 -11.61 -19.49
CA ALA A 331 0.55 -12.04 -20.49
C ALA A 331 -0.28 -10.88 -21.05
N ALA A 332 -0.59 -9.89 -20.20
CA ALA A 332 -1.28 -8.67 -20.64
C ALA A 332 -0.40 -7.79 -21.57
N LEU A 333 0.93 -7.82 -21.37
CA LEU A 333 1.88 -7.11 -22.23
C LEU A 333 2.17 -7.86 -23.53
N GLU A 334 2.28 -9.18 -23.44
CA GLU A 334 2.68 -10.08 -24.52
C GLU A 334 1.60 -11.15 -24.77
N PRO A 335 0.40 -10.76 -25.25
CA PRO A 335 -0.67 -11.70 -25.54
C PRO A 335 -0.30 -12.61 -26.72
N SER A 336 -0.85 -13.83 -26.74
CA SER A 336 -0.75 -14.68 -27.92
C SER A 336 -1.41 -14.01 -29.14
N GLU A 337 -0.81 -14.16 -30.31
CA GLU A 337 -1.43 -13.72 -31.57
C GLU A 337 -2.42 -14.78 -32.07
N THR A 338 -3.69 -14.63 -31.70
CA THR A 338 -4.75 -15.58 -32.09
C THR A 338 -5.97 -14.87 -32.68
N GLY A 339 -6.84 -15.63 -33.32
CA GLY A 339 -8.17 -15.15 -33.74
C GLY A 339 -9.29 -15.62 -32.83
N TYR A 340 -9.00 -15.92 -31.55
CA TYR A 340 -10.00 -16.42 -30.64
C TYR A 340 -10.79 -15.27 -29.98
N TYR A 341 -12.10 -15.49 -29.84
CA TYR A 341 -13.05 -14.58 -29.18
C TYR A 341 -13.79 -15.22 -28.03
N PHE A 342 -13.72 -16.54 -27.88
CA PHE A 342 -14.42 -17.32 -26.87
C PHE A 342 -13.49 -18.36 -26.27
N TYR A 343 -13.72 -18.66 -25.00
CA TYR A 343 -13.09 -19.79 -24.31
C TYR A 343 -14.07 -20.42 -23.32
N ALA A 344 -13.86 -21.68 -23.01
CA ALA A 344 -14.61 -22.40 -21.99
C ALA A 344 -13.71 -23.45 -21.32
N LEU A 345 -13.90 -23.63 -20.04
CA LEU A 345 -13.22 -24.68 -19.28
C LEU A 345 -13.79 -26.05 -19.65
N GLY A 346 -12.91 -26.97 -20.06
CA GLY A 346 -13.27 -28.36 -20.32
C GLY A 346 -13.30 -29.21 -19.05
N LYS A 347 -13.91 -30.39 -19.12
CA LYS A 347 -13.85 -31.41 -18.05
C LYS A 347 -12.42 -31.95 -17.82
N ASP A 348 -11.57 -31.76 -18.78
CA ASP A 348 -10.12 -32.06 -18.70
C ASP A 348 -9.36 -31.03 -17.85
N GLY A 349 -10.05 -29.97 -17.37
CA GLY A 349 -9.46 -28.90 -16.58
C GLY A 349 -8.60 -27.94 -17.41
N VAL A 350 -8.81 -27.88 -18.74
CA VAL A 350 -8.10 -26.99 -19.66
C VAL A 350 -9.08 -26.08 -20.36
N HIS A 351 -8.71 -24.82 -20.60
CA HIS A 351 -9.50 -23.93 -21.43
C HIS A 351 -9.36 -24.28 -22.91
N HIS A 352 -10.50 -24.38 -23.57
CA HIS A 352 -10.61 -24.55 -25.02
C HIS A 352 -11.00 -23.21 -25.64
N PHE A 353 -10.32 -22.82 -26.71
CA PHE A 353 -10.44 -21.51 -27.34
C PHE A 353 -11.11 -21.60 -28.70
N PHE A 354 -11.99 -20.66 -29.06
CA PHE A 354 -12.81 -20.68 -30.24
C PHE A 354 -12.81 -19.32 -30.95
N ALA A 355 -12.78 -19.35 -32.28
CA ALA A 355 -12.86 -18.14 -33.08
C ALA A 355 -14.30 -17.65 -33.26
N THR A 356 -15.29 -18.55 -33.27
CA THR A 356 -16.70 -18.23 -33.51
C THR A 356 -17.61 -18.69 -32.39
N TYR A 357 -18.72 -17.96 -32.17
CA TYR A 357 -19.73 -18.32 -31.20
C TYR A 357 -20.34 -19.70 -31.45
N ARG A 358 -20.45 -20.08 -32.73
CA ARG A 358 -20.97 -21.40 -33.11
C ARG A 358 -20.04 -22.54 -32.61
N GLU A 359 -18.74 -22.41 -32.78
CA GLU A 359 -17.78 -23.40 -32.27
C GLU A 359 -17.83 -23.49 -30.75
N PHE A 360 -17.88 -22.35 -30.09
CA PHE A 360 -18.06 -22.28 -28.63
C PHE A 360 -19.33 -22.99 -28.17
N LEU A 361 -20.50 -22.70 -28.77
CA LEU A 361 -21.75 -23.36 -28.44
C LEU A 361 -21.71 -24.88 -28.69
N ASN A 362 -21.06 -25.32 -29.78
CA ASN A 362 -20.88 -26.74 -30.06
C ASN A 362 -20.10 -27.44 -28.97
N PHE A 363 -19.06 -26.78 -28.44
CA PHE A 363 -18.28 -27.29 -27.29
C PHE A 363 -19.09 -27.30 -26.00
N VAL A 364 -19.77 -26.21 -25.66
CA VAL A 364 -20.62 -26.10 -24.45
C VAL A 364 -21.72 -27.17 -24.44
N ASN A 365 -22.33 -27.46 -25.61
CA ASN A 365 -23.35 -28.49 -25.74
C ASN A 365 -22.77 -29.90 -25.92
N SER A 366 -21.46 -30.05 -26.03
CA SER A 366 -20.81 -31.35 -26.02
C SER A 366 -20.68 -31.90 -24.60
N GLY A 367 -20.48 -33.18 -24.44
CA GLY A 367 -20.23 -33.78 -23.13
C GLY A 367 -18.89 -33.34 -22.48
N ASN A 368 -18.11 -32.47 -23.11
CA ASN A 368 -16.75 -32.08 -22.70
C ASN A 368 -16.71 -30.77 -21.91
N TYR A 369 -17.78 -30.00 -21.86
CA TYR A 369 -17.84 -28.76 -21.07
C TYR A 369 -17.79 -29.05 -19.57
N GLY A 370 -16.96 -28.30 -18.82
CA GLY A 370 -16.66 -28.53 -17.41
C GLY A 370 -17.42 -27.65 -16.42
N GLY A 371 -18.10 -26.58 -16.89
CA GLY A 371 -18.77 -25.57 -16.05
C GLY A 371 -20.24 -25.82 -15.80
#